data_ba9d0847465de0f0708dc2ea95c7c926
#
_entry.id   ba9d0847465de0f0708dc2ea95c7c926
#
_cell.length_a   1.000
_cell.length_b   1.000
_cell.length_c   1.000
_cell.angle_alpha   90.00
_cell.angle_beta   90.00
_cell.angle_gamma   90.00
#
_symmetry.space_group_name_H-M   'P 1'
#
loop_
_entity.id
_entity.type
_entity.pdbx_description
1 polymer ?
#
loop_
_entity_poly.entity_id
_entity_poly.type
_entity_poly.pdbx_seq_one_letter_code
_entity_poly.pdbx_strand_id
1 'polypeptide(L)'
;MTARKKPKVYITRKLPDAVETRMRELFDATLNIDDTPRSPEELKEAVKHADVLVPTVTDRIDSELIEAAGPQLKLIASFSNGVDNIDVAAAHARGITVTNTPNVL
;
A
#
# COMPACT_ATOMS: atom_id res chain seq x y z
N MET A 1 -29.70 2.64 -7.30
CA MET A 1 -28.35 2.28 -7.69
C MET A 1 -27.36 2.64 -6.59
N THR A 2 -26.47 1.77 -6.33
CA THR A 2 -25.49 1.98 -5.26
C THR A 2 -24.31 2.76 -5.77
N ALA A 3 -23.89 3.76 -5.04
CA ALA A 3 -22.67 4.49 -5.37
C ALA A 3 -21.47 3.54 -5.32
N ARG A 4 -20.60 3.67 -6.29
CA ARG A 4 -19.39 2.87 -6.30
C ARG A 4 -18.47 3.35 -5.19
N LYS A 5 -18.02 2.44 -4.36
CA LYS A 5 -17.06 2.77 -3.32
C LYS A 5 -15.68 3.00 -3.93
N LYS A 6 -14.98 3.97 -3.41
CA LYS A 6 -13.60 4.16 -3.80
C LYS A 6 -12.76 3.07 -3.18
N PRO A 7 -11.72 2.58 -3.87
CA PRO A 7 -10.80 1.61 -3.28
C PRO A 7 -10.15 2.16 -2.03
N LYS A 8 -9.97 1.30 -1.04
CA LYS A 8 -9.29 1.68 0.20
C LYS A 8 -7.80 1.55 0.00
N VAL A 9 -7.09 2.66 0.11
CA VAL A 9 -5.65 2.72 -0.08
C VAL A 9 -4.98 3.06 1.24
N TYR A 10 -4.02 2.24 1.64
CA TYR A 10 -3.26 2.48 2.86
C TYR A 10 -1.85 2.92 2.50
N ILE A 11 -1.48 4.13 2.92
CA ILE A 11 -0.17 4.72 2.62
C ILE A 11 0.65 4.70 3.90
N THR A 12 1.81 4.03 3.87
CA THR A 12 2.56 3.73 5.08
C THR A 12 3.41 4.87 5.59
N ARG A 13 3.78 5.83 4.72
CA ARG A 13 4.63 6.96 5.11
C ARG A 13 4.09 8.24 4.47
N LYS A 14 4.59 9.37 4.93
CA LYS A 14 4.20 10.66 4.35
C LYS A 14 4.74 10.79 2.94
N LEU A 15 3.87 11.12 2.01
CA LEU A 15 4.22 11.35 0.61
C LEU A 15 4.17 12.85 0.31
N PRO A 16 4.69 13.28 -0.85
CA PRO A 16 4.55 14.70 -1.25
C PRO A 16 3.09 15.13 -1.25
N ASP A 17 2.85 16.38 -0.88
CA ASP A 17 1.48 16.88 -0.71
C ASP A 17 0.63 16.71 -1.96
N ALA A 18 1.20 16.97 -3.13
CA ALA A 18 0.46 16.83 -4.37
C ALA A 18 0.00 15.40 -4.59
N VAL A 19 0.84 14.43 -4.24
CA VAL A 19 0.50 13.01 -4.38
C VAL A 19 -0.60 12.64 -3.39
N GLU A 20 -0.49 13.11 -2.16
CA GLU A 20 -1.50 12.80 -1.14
C GLU A 20 -2.85 13.40 -1.50
N THR A 21 -2.85 14.62 -2.03
CA THR A 21 -4.09 15.26 -2.47
C THR A 21 -4.76 14.44 -3.55
N ARG A 22 -4.00 13.97 -4.53
CA ARG A 22 -4.56 13.12 -5.59
C ARG A 22 -5.12 11.84 -5.04
N MET A 23 -4.39 11.22 -4.10
CA MET A 23 -4.85 9.98 -3.48
C MET A 23 -6.19 10.17 -2.79
N ARG A 24 -6.36 11.27 -2.07
CA ARG A 24 -7.61 11.54 -1.38
C ARG A 24 -8.75 11.81 -2.35
N GLU A 25 -8.45 12.41 -3.49
CA GLU A 25 -9.49 12.69 -4.49
C GLU A 25 -9.97 11.41 -5.18
N LEU A 26 -9.06 10.50 -5.45
CA LEU A 26 -9.35 9.32 -6.25
C LEU A 26 -9.72 8.09 -5.43
N PHE A 27 -9.28 8.03 -4.19
CA PHE A 27 -9.40 6.83 -3.37
C PHE A 27 -9.83 7.18 -1.96
N ASP A 28 -10.28 6.15 -1.24
CA ASP A 28 -10.50 6.24 0.20
C ASP A 28 -9.13 5.99 0.85
N ALA A 29 -8.33 7.05 0.93
CA ALA A 29 -6.92 6.93 1.31
C ALA A 29 -6.73 7.17 2.81
N THR A 30 -5.99 6.27 3.44
CA THR A 30 -5.52 6.44 4.81
C THR A 30 -4.08 6.93 4.73
N LEU A 31 -3.85 8.16 5.17
CA LEU A 31 -2.54 8.80 5.10
C LEU A 31 -1.80 8.68 6.43
N ASN A 32 -0.47 8.74 6.35
CA ASN A 32 0.36 8.80 7.54
C ASN A 32 0.87 10.23 7.71
N ILE A 33 0.07 11.05 8.34
CA ILE A 33 0.34 12.49 8.44
C ILE A 33 1.61 12.78 9.23
N ASP A 34 1.86 12.00 10.27
CA ASP A 34 2.99 12.19 11.16
C ASP A 34 4.29 11.62 10.61
N ASP A 35 4.21 10.89 9.51
CA ASP A 35 5.35 10.19 8.92
C ASP A 35 6.05 9.26 9.91
N THR A 36 5.27 8.64 10.79
CA THR A 36 5.79 7.71 11.78
C THR A 36 5.86 6.32 11.16
N PRO A 37 7.01 5.63 11.21
CA PRO A 37 7.08 4.27 10.67
C PRO A 37 6.04 3.37 11.33
N ARG A 38 5.35 2.57 10.52
CA ARG A 38 4.35 1.64 11.03
C ARG A 38 5.03 0.36 11.49
N SER A 39 4.55 -0.18 12.60
CA SER A 39 5.07 -1.45 13.09
C SER A 39 4.57 -2.60 12.20
N PRO A 40 5.23 -3.77 12.26
CA PRO A 40 4.72 -4.94 11.54
C PRO A 40 3.28 -5.28 11.90
N GLU A 41 2.89 -5.11 13.15
CA GLU A 41 1.52 -5.38 13.58
C GLU A 41 0.54 -4.39 12.97
N GLU A 42 0.91 -3.12 12.91
CA GLU A 42 0.06 -2.11 12.28
C GLU A 42 -0.10 -2.40 10.79
N LEU A 43 0.96 -2.79 10.12
CA LEU A 43 0.90 -3.12 8.70
C LEU A 43 0.04 -4.36 8.46
N LYS A 44 0.15 -5.38 9.32
CA LYS A 44 -0.68 -6.57 9.21
C LYS A 44 -2.15 -6.24 9.35
N GLU A 45 -2.49 -5.37 10.29
CA GLU A 45 -3.87 -4.96 10.46
C GLU A 45 -4.35 -4.18 9.23
N ALA A 46 -3.52 -3.29 8.71
CA ALA A 46 -3.88 -2.48 7.55
C ALA A 46 -4.19 -3.34 6.32
N VAL A 47 -3.36 -4.36 6.05
CA VAL A 47 -3.54 -5.18 4.84
C VAL A 47 -4.75 -6.10 4.93
N LYS A 48 -5.31 -6.30 6.13
CA LYS A 48 -6.56 -7.06 6.25
C LYS A 48 -7.74 -6.30 5.65
N HIS A 49 -7.66 -4.98 5.56
CA HIS A 49 -8.78 -4.15 5.16
C HIS A 49 -8.54 -3.36 3.89
N ALA A 50 -7.29 -3.13 3.52
CA ALA A 50 -6.96 -2.31 2.36
C ALA A 50 -7.13 -3.07 1.05
N ASP A 51 -7.55 -2.36 0.02
CA ASP A 51 -7.57 -2.88 -1.35
C ASP A 51 -6.22 -2.68 -2.02
N VAL A 52 -5.52 -1.60 -1.66
CA VAL A 52 -4.21 -1.24 -2.20
C VAL A 52 -3.30 -0.82 -1.05
N LEU A 53 -2.10 -1.34 -1.05
CA LEU A 53 -1.06 -0.93 -0.11
C LEU A 53 -0.03 -0.10 -0.85
N VAL A 54 0.31 1.07 -0.31
CA VAL A 54 1.34 1.95 -0.89
C VAL A 54 2.47 2.07 0.13
N PRO A 55 3.45 1.15 0.08
CA PRO A 55 4.59 1.23 0.97
C PRO A 55 5.69 2.10 0.37
N THR A 56 6.68 2.41 1.19
CA THR A 56 7.89 3.10 0.74
C THR A 56 9.09 2.18 0.96
N VAL A 57 10.27 2.66 0.58
CA VAL A 57 11.49 1.86 0.67
C VAL A 57 11.84 1.47 2.10
N THR A 58 11.30 2.18 3.09
CA THR A 58 11.57 1.89 4.51
C THR A 58 10.70 0.79 5.08
N ASP A 59 9.68 0.33 4.35
CA ASP A 59 8.79 -0.71 4.83
C ASP A 59 9.24 -2.07 4.35
N ARG A 60 9.16 -3.06 5.24
CA ARG A 60 9.48 -4.43 4.87
C ARG A 60 8.20 -5.20 4.63
N ILE A 61 7.96 -5.55 3.38
CA ILE A 61 6.74 -6.25 2.98
C ILE A 61 7.12 -7.71 2.69
N ASP A 62 7.22 -8.48 3.74
CA ASP A 62 7.67 -9.88 3.64
C ASP A 62 6.48 -10.83 3.46
N SER A 63 6.78 -12.13 3.32
CA SER A 63 5.75 -13.13 3.08
C SER A 63 4.77 -13.20 4.24
N GLU A 64 5.23 -13.02 5.47
CA GLU A 64 4.36 -13.08 6.63
C GLU A 64 3.31 -11.97 6.57
N LEU A 65 3.72 -10.76 6.19
CA LEU A 65 2.80 -9.63 6.04
C LEU A 65 1.81 -9.91 4.91
N ILE A 66 2.30 -10.41 3.79
CA ILE A 66 1.46 -10.70 2.63
C ILE A 66 0.43 -11.77 2.96
N GLU A 67 0.81 -12.78 3.75
CA GLU A 67 -0.12 -13.82 4.16
C GLU A 67 -1.19 -13.29 5.11
N ALA A 68 -0.91 -12.22 5.83
CA ALA A 68 -1.89 -11.60 6.71
C ALA A 68 -2.93 -10.79 5.93
N ALA A 69 -2.68 -10.49 4.67
CA ALA A 69 -3.58 -9.67 3.88
C ALA A 69 -4.93 -10.35 3.67
N GLY A 70 -5.99 -9.55 3.65
CA GLY A 70 -7.30 -10.04 3.31
C GLY A 70 -7.41 -10.32 1.82
N PRO A 71 -8.46 -11.03 1.39
CA PRO A 71 -8.60 -11.39 -0.03
C PRO A 71 -8.85 -10.18 -0.93
N GLN A 72 -9.20 -9.04 -0.38
CA GLN A 72 -9.46 -7.85 -1.16
C GLN A 72 -8.19 -7.11 -1.57
N LEU A 73 -7.03 -7.39 -0.94
CA LEU A 73 -5.79 -6.72 -1.32
C LEU A 73 -5.33 -7.24 -2.68
N LYS A 74 -5.33 -6.37 -3.69
CA LYS A 74 -5.01 -6.74 -5.06
C LYS A 74 -3.77 -6.08 -5.61
N LEU A 75 -3.29 -5.01 -4.95
CA LEU A 75 -2.19 -4.21 -5.49
C LEU A 75 -1.29 -3.72 -4.36
N ILE A 76 0.00 -3.88 -4.55
CA ILE A 76 1.01 -3.23 -3.74
C ILE A 76 1.76 -2.28 -4.66
N ALA A 77 1.53 -1.00 -4.50
CA ALA A 77 2.12 0.04 -5.35
C ALA A 77 3.19 0.77 -4.54
N SER A 78 4.43 0.35 -4.68
CA SER A 78 5.52 0.92 -3.91
C SER A 78 5.89 2.31 -4.40
N PHE A 79 5.93 3.27 -3.50
CA PHE A 79 6.38 4.62 -3.84
C PHE A 79 7.90 4.68 -3.67
N SER A 80 8.60 4.02 -4.61
CA SER A 80 10.05 3.93 -4.57
C SER A 80 10.56 3.52 -5.95
N ASN A 81 11.88 3.53 -6.11
CA ASN A 81 12.51 3.16 -7.38
C ASN A 81 12.62 1.66 -7.60
N GLY A 82 12.30 0.86 -6.59
CA GLY A 82 12.44 -0.58 -6.71
C GLY A 82 11.50 -1.30 -5.80
N VAL A 83 11.61 -2.62 -5.78
CA VAL A 83 10.74 -3.47 -4.97
C VAL A 83 11.56 -4.46 -4.11
N ASP A 84 12.82 -4.13 -3.84
CA ASP A 84 13.70 -5.01 -3.07
C ASP A 84 13.19 -5.28 -1.66
N ASN A 85 12.38 -4.37 -1.13
CA ASN A 85 11.81 -4.51 0.21
C ASN A 85 10.51 -5.30 0.21
N ILE A 86 10.08 -5.84 -0.95
CA ILE A 86 8.82 -6.55 -1.08
C ILE A 86 9.10 -7.97 -1.55
N ASP A 87 8.45 -8.94 -0.90
CA ASP A 87 8.50 -10.33 -1.36
C ASP A 87 7.54 -10.49 -2.53
N VAL A 88 8.01 -10.18 -3.73
CA VAL A 88 7.20 -10.17 -4.93
C VAL A 88 6.63 -11.55 -5.23
N ALA A 89 7.43 -12.60 -5.01
CA ALA A 89 6.98 -13.96 -5.28
C ALA A 89 5.79 -14.33 -4.39
N ALA A 90 5.86 -13.97 -3.11
CA ALA A 90 4.75 -14.24 -2.20
C ALA A 90 3.50 -13.48 -2.61
N ALA A 91 3.66 -12.22 -3.05
CA ALA A 91 2.53 -11.43 -3.50
C ALA A 91 1.87 -12.04 -4.73
N HIS A 92 2.68 -12.43 -5.71
CA HIS A 92 2.14 -13.04 -6.93
C HIS A 92 1.43 -14.36 -6.63
N ALA A 93 1.94 -15.14 -5.68
CA ALA A 93 1.29 -16.38 -5.28
C ALA A 93 -0.11 -16.17 -4.73
N ARG A 94 -0.39 -14.97 -4.21
CA ARG A 94 -1.70 -14.60 -3.69
C ARG A 94 -2.53 -13.78 -4.68
N GLY A 95 -2.05 -13.64 -5.92
CA GLY A 95 -2.76 -12.88 -6.92
C GLY A 95 -2.65 -11.37 -6.73
N ILE A 96 -1.65 -10.91 -5.98
CA ILE A 96 -1.42 -9.49 -5.73
C ILE A 96 -0.42 -8.96 -6.74
N THR A 97 -0.78 -7.89 -7.43
CA THR A 97 0.12 -7.23 -8.38
C THR A 97 1.05 -6.29 -7.60
N VAL A 98 2.32 -6.28 -7.97
CA VAL A 98 3.31 -5.39 -7.35
C VAL A 98 3.85 -4.44 -8.40
N THR A 99 3.80 -3.15 -8.11
CA THR A 99 4.35 -2.12 -8.99
C THR A 99 5.23 -1.17 -8.17
N ASN A 100 6.01 -0.37 -8.88
CA ASN A 100 6.75 0.72 -8.26
C ASN A 100 6.54 1.99 -9.06
N THR A 101 6.91 3.14 -8.47
CA THR A 101 6.64 4.42 -9.09
C THR A 101 7.91 5.27 -9.13
N PRO A 102 8.89 4.87 -9.95
CA PRO A 102 10.15 5.62 -10.02
C PRO A 102 9.93 6.94 -10.77
N ASN A 103 10.40 8.02 -10.18
CA ASN A 103 10.47 9.32 -10.86
C ASN A 103 9.19 9.76 -11.55
N VAL A 104 8.06 9.51 -10.96
CA VAL A 104 6.79 9.89 -11.56
C VAL A 104 6.38 11.31 -11.22
N LEU A 105 7.20 12.01 -10.51
CA LEU A 105 6.90 13.38 -10.10
C LEU A 105 7.41 14.40 -11.09
#